data_323adcb23a3f4dd87086b67ae8f8c648
#
_entry.id   323adcb23a3f4dd87086b67ae8f8c648
#
_cell.length_a   1.000
_cell.length_b   1.000
_cell.length_c   1.000
_cell.angle_alpha   90.00
_cell.angle_beta   90.00
_cell.angle_gamma   90.00
#
_symmetry.space_group_name_H-M   'P 1'
#
loop_
_entity.id
_entity.type
_entity.pdbx_description
1 polymer ?
#
loop_
_entity_poly.entity_id
_entity_poly.type
_entity_poly.pdbx_seq_one_letter_code
_entity_poly.pdbx_strand_id
1 'polypeptide(L)'
;LKVRQPLAQVLVPVLQENVREQIRRVEDLIKSEVNVKQVNYLNDASGVLSKRVKPNFKALGPKFGKDMKAVADLITGMSIENLSMVESAGSVNLNGFEIGMGDIEVMTEDMPGYLTASEGGLTIALDNTLSPELIREGMAREFVNRVQNLRKDLGFDVIDKIHISIQENTSEWKDSLTEFKGYISQEVQALSIDWVNEISEGYSEVSIDDIHLNVRLTVA
;
A
#
# COMPACT_ATOMS: atom_id res chain seq x y z
N LEU A 1 6.86 1.29 3.03
CA LEU A 1 5.63 1.61 3.78
C LEU A 1 5.80 1.18 5.23
N LYS A 2 5.30 1.98 6.18
CA LYS A 2 5.30 1.66 7.60
C LYS A 2 4.12 0.76 7.93
N VAL A 3 4.28 -0.15 8.88
CA VAL A 3 3.23 -1.10 9.28
C VAL A 3 1.94 -0.40 9.72
N ARG A 4 2.03 0.79 10.33
CA ARG A 4 0.85 1.54 10.83
C ARG A 4 0.28 2.54 9.84
N GLN A 5 0.92 2.72 8.69
CA GLN A 5 0.43 3.62 7.66
C GLN A 5 -0.80 3.00 6.99
N PRO A 6 -2.00 3.58 7.13
CA PRO A 6 -3.16 3.09 6.41
C PRO A 6 -3.04 3.42 4.93
N LEU A 7 -3.57 2.54 4.10
CA LEU A 7 -3.63 2.70 2.65
C LEU A 7 -5.08 2.84 2.18
N ALA A 8 -5.26 3.39 0.99
CA ALA A 8 -6.59 3.66 0.47
C ALA A 8 -7.36 2.36 0.22
N GLN A 9 -6.75 1.41 -0.51
CA GLN A 9 -7.47 0.24 -0.99
C GLN A 9 -6.55 -0.93 -1.33
N VAL A 10 -7.16 -2.11 -1.37
CA VAL A 10 -6.63 -3.30 -2.02
C VAL A 10 -7.57 -3.68 -3.18
N LEU A 11 -6.99 -3.99 -4.33
CA LEU A 11 -7.70 -4.48 -5.50
C LEU A 11 -7.63 -6.01 -5.53
N VAL A 12 -8.78 -6.66 -5.63
CA VAL A 12 -8.89 -8.12 -5.62
C VAL A 12 -9.62 -8.57 -6.89
N PRO A 13 -8.92 -9.13 -7.89
CA PRO A 13 -9.55 -9.72 -9.06
C PRO A 13 -10.33 -10.97 -8.68
N VAL A 14 -11.63 -10.98 -8.94
CA VAL A 14 -12.50 -12.12 -8.64
C VAL A 14 -13.42 -12.39 -9.82
N LEU A 15 -13.19 -13.50 -10.50
CA LEU A 15 -13.95 -13.92 -11.67
C LEU A 15 -15.29 -14.59 -11.31
N GLN A 16 -15.40 -15.17 -10.12
CA GLN A 16 -16.56 -15.95 -9.70
C GLN A 16 -17.31 -15.23 -8.57
N GLU A 17 -18.61 -15.04 -8.72
CA GLU A 17 -19.43 -14.32 -7.74
C GLU A 17 -19.48 -15.02 -6.37
N ASN A 18 -19.49 -16.37 -6.36
CA ASN A 18 -19.43 -17.13 -5.10
C ASN A 18 -18.16 -16.87 -4.30
N VAL A 19 -17.01 -16.69 -4.96
CA VAL A 19 -15.74 -16.35 -4.32
C VAL A 19 -15.79 -14.90 -3.80
N ARG A 20 -16.38 -13.98 -4.57
CA ARG A 20 -16.60 -12.60 -4.15
C ARG A 20 -17.43 -12.52 -2.87
N GLU A 21 -18.52 -13.28 -2.79
CA GLU A 21 -19.34 -13.32 -1.59
C GLU A 21 -18.61 -13.91 -0.38
N GLN A 22 -17.76 -14.91 -0.57
CA GLN A 22 -16.92 -15.45 0.50
C GLN A 22 -15.95 -14.41 1.03
N ILE A 23 -15.28 -13.67 0.15
CA ILE A 23 -14.34 -12.59 0.53
C ILE A 23 -15.09 -11.47 1.26
N ARG A 24 -16.27 -11.07 0.79
CA ARG A 24 -17.10 -10.05 1.45
C ARG A 24 -17.43 -10.37 2.90
N ARG A 25 -17.62 -11.64 3.24
CA ARG A 25 -17.92 -12.07 4.62
C ARG A 25 -16.76 -11.82 5.59
N VAL A 26 -15.55 -11.73 5.08
CA VAL A 26 -14.33 -11.49 5.86
C VAL A 26 -13.67 -10.15 5.50
N GLU A 27 -14.39 -9.28 4.81
CA GLU A 27 -13.85 -8.01 4.29
C GLU A 27 -13.31 -7.10 5.40
N ASP A 28 -14.03 -7.01 6.52
CA ASP A 28 -13.58 -6.18 7.65
C ASP A 28 -12.32 -6.73 8.30
N LEU A 29 -12.16 -8.06 8.33
CA LEU A 29 -10.92 -8.68 8.77
C LEU A 29 -9.77 -8.36 7.81
N ILE A 30 -10.00 -8.46 6.50
CA ILE A 30 -9.00 -8.10 5.49
C ILE A 30 -8.59 -6.63 5.64
N LYS A 31 -9.54 -5.71 5.77
CA LYS A 31 -9.26 -4.28 5.99
C LYS A 31 -8.38 -4.04 7.21
N SER A 32 -8.68 -4.74 8.29
CA SER A 32 -7.92 -4.63 9.54
C SER A 32 -6.50 -5.18 9.41
N GLU A 33 -6.36 -6.39 8.87
CA GLU A 33 -5.06 -7.07 8.76
C GLU A 33 -4.13 -6.41 7.73
N VAL A 34 -4.68 -5.98 6.59
CA VAL A 34 -3.90 -5.34 5.51
C VAL A 34 -3.77 -3.83 5.73
N ASN A 35 -4.49 -3.28 6.71
CA ASN A 35 -4.52 -1.85 7.03
C ASN A 35 -4.95 -0.98 5.84
N VAL A 36 -6.05 -1.34 5.20
CA VAL A 36 -6.65 -0.61 4.08
C VAL A 36 -8.05 -0.10 4.42
N LYS A 37 -8.48 0.97 3.77
CA LYS A 37 -9.83 1.53 3.96
C LYS A 37 -10.90 0.77 3.17
N GLN A 38 -10.53 0.22 2.01
CA GLN A 38 -11.49 -0.41 1.10
C GLN A 38 -10.90 -1.68 0.46
N VAL A 39 -11.79 -2.62 0.17
CA VAL A 39 -11.52 -3.78 -0.69
C VAL A 39 -12.32 -3.58 -1.98
N ASN A 40 -11.65 -3.42 -3.11
CA ASN A 40 -12.27 -3.24 -4.41
C ASN A 40 -12.12 -4.50 -5.26
N TYR A 41 -13.25 -5.00 -5.75
CA TYR A 41 -13.31 -6.22 -6.55
C TYR A 41 -13.23 -5.88 -8.03
N LEU A 42 -12.31 -6.52 -8.73
CA LEU A 42 -12.17 -6.41 -10.18
C LEU A 42 -12.71 -7.65 -10.85
N ASN A 43 -13.25 -7.50 -12.06
CA ASN A 43 -13.78 -8.62 -12.84
C ASN A 43 -12.68 -9.43 -13.55
N ASP A 44 -11.47 -8.89 -13.62
CA ASP A 44 -10.28 -9.54 -14.19
C ASP A 44 -9.00 -8.99 -13.56
N ALA A 45 -7.87 -9.63 -13.85
CA ALA A 45 -6.56 -9.20 -13.35
C ALA A 45 -5.91 -8.09 -14.21
N SER A 46 -6.52 -7.66 -15.30
CA SER A 46 -5.93 -6.66 -16.21
C SER A 46 -5.83 -5.28 -15.58
N GLY A 47 -6.68 -4.99 -14.60
CA GLY A 47 -6.62 -3.74 -13.80
C GLY A 47 -5.58 -3.74 -12.69
N VAL A 48 -4.82 -4.83 -12.50
CA VAL A 48 -3.88 -5.00 -11.38
C VAL A 48 -2.45 -5.21 -11.85
N LEU A 49 -2.30 -5.80 -13.03
CA LEU A 49 -1.00 -6.17 -13.59
C LEU A 49 -0.81 -5.50 -14.95
N SER A 50 0.27 -4.80 -15.10
CA SER A 50 0.77 -4.41 -16.41
C SER A 50 1.59 -5.57 -16.99
N LYS A 51 1.11 -6.13 -18.10
CA LYS A 51 1.88 -7.13 -18.85
C LYS A 51 2.83 -6.40 -19.78
N ARG A 52 4.12 -6.65 -19.66
CA ARG A 52 5.13 -6.27 -20.65
C ARG A 52 5.61 -7.48 -21.41
N VAL A 53 5.83 -7.28 -22.69
CA VAL A 53 6.34 -8.31 -23.59
C VAL A 53 7.78 -8.01 -23.91
N LYS A 54 8.65 -9.00 -23.75
CA LYS A 54 10.03 -8.97 -24.21
C LYS A 54 10.26 -9.99 -25.32
N PRO A 55 11.11 -9.68 -26.31
CA PRO A 55 11.48 -10.63 -27.34
C PRO A 55 12.32 -11.79 -26.75
N ASN A 56 11.95 -13.03 -27.08
CA ASN A 56 12.76 -14.20 -26.78
C ASN A 56 13.82 -14.36 -27.87
N PHE A 57 14.95 -13.72 -27.70
CA PHE A 57 16.03 -13.73 -28.70
C PHE A 57 16.54 -15.12 -29.06
N LYS A 58 16.42 -16.10 -28.15
CA LYS A 58 16.82 -17.49 -28.42
C LYS A 58 15.92 -18.14 -29.47
N ALA A 59 14.62 -17.82 -29.44
CA ALA A 59 13.64 -18.31 -30.42
C ALA A 59 13.67 -17.47 -31.72
N LEU A 60 13.80 -16.15 -31.60
CA LEU A 60 13.75 -15.23 -32.74
C LEU A 60 14.92 -15.41 -33.70
N GLY A 61 16.13 -15.68 -33.18
CA GLY A 61 17.34 -15.82 -34.01
C GLY A 61 17.19 -16.87 -35.12
N PRO A 62 16.88 -18.14 -34.81
CA PRO A 62 16.67 -19.18 -35.83
C PRO A 62 15.46 -18.94 -36.73
N LYS A 63 14.38 -18.30 -36.21
CA LYS A 63 13.12 -18.12 -36.93
C LYS A 63 13.15 -16.96 -37.93
N PHE A 64 13.74 -15.82 -37.56
CA PHE A 64 13.65 -14.58 -38.29
C PHE A 64 15.00 -14.08 -38.86
N GLY A 65 16.12 -14.65 -38.45
CA GLY A 65 17.43 -14.36 -39.02
C GLY A 65 17.74 -12.87 -39.13
N LYS A 66 17.79 -12.34 -40.38
CA LYS A 66 18.12 -10.93 -40.64
C LYS A 66 17.08 -9.95 -40.12
N ASP A 67 15.83 -10.39 -40.02
CA ASP A 67 14.69 -9.57 -39.59
C ASP A 67 14.50 -9.57 -38.07
N MET A 68 15.33 -10.32 -37.34
CA MET A 68 15.22 -10.47 -35.88
C MET A 68 15.12 -9.13 -35.13
N LYS A 69 15.89 -8.13 -35.55
CA LYS A 69 15.86 -6.80 -34.91
C LYS A 69 14.53 -6.10 -35.11
N ALA A 70 14.01 -6.09 -36.34
CA ALA A 70 12.71 -5.50 -36.64
C ALA A 70 11.59 -6.19 -35.90
N VAL A 71 11.63 -7.52 -35.83
CA VAL A 71 10.65 -8.32 -35.05
C VAL A 71 10.76 -8.05 -33.55
N ALA A 72 11.95 -7.91 -33.00
CA ALA A 72 12.16 -7.58 -31.59
C ALA A 72 11.58 -6.19 -31.25
N ASP A 73 11.73 -5.21 -32.12
CA ASP A 73 11.14 -3.88 -31.96
C ASP A 73 9.60 -3.93 -31.99
N LEU A 74 9.01 -4.74 -32.89
CA LEU A 74 7.56 -4.98 -32.95
C LEU A 74 7.03 -5.64 -31.68
N ILE A 75 7.74 -6.64 -31.15
CA ILE A 75 7.37 -7.33 -29.91
C ILE A 75 7.45 -6.36 -28.72
N THR A 76 8.49 -5.55 -28.64
CA THR A 76 8.65 -4.58 -27.54
C THR A 76 7.54 -3.52 -27.54
N GLY A 77 7.03 -3.15 -28.71
CA GLY A 77 5.91 -2.22 -28.91
C GLY A 77 4.53 -2.89 -28.99
N MET A 78 4.43 -4.18 -28.67
CA MET A 78 3.18 -4.95 -28.78
C MET A 78 2.11 -4.40 -27.83
N SER A 79 0.89 -4.19 -28.35
CA SER A 79 -0.27 -3.77 -27.55
C SER A 79 -0.82 -4.94 -26.71
N ILE A 80 -1.59 -4.58 -25.67
CA ILE A 80 -2.25 -5.58 -24.82
C ILE A 80 -3.24 -6.44 -25.62
N GLU A 81 -3.92 -5.84 -26.61
CA GLU A 81 -4.85 -6.57 -27.49
C GLU A 81 -4.10 -7.62 -28.32
N ASN A 82 -2.94 -7.26 -28.89
CA ASN A 82 -2.11 -8.20 -29.64
C ASN A 82 -1.57 -9.33 -28.76
N LEU A 83 -1.15 -9.02 -27.53
CA LEU A 83 -0.75 -10.03 -26.55
C LEU A 83 -1.92 -10.98 -26.24
N SER A 84 -3.12 -10.45 -26.02
CA SER A 84 -4.32 -11.24 -25.77
C SER A 84 -4.65 -12.17 -26.96
N MET A 85 -4.41 -11.71 -28.20
CA MET A 85 -4.55 -12.58 -29.39
C MET A 85 -3.51 -13.70 -29.39
N VAL A 86 -2.26 -13.44 -29.04
CA VAL A 86 -1.23 -14.49 -28.94
C VAL A 86 -1.61 -15.50 -27.84
N GLU A 87 -2.10 -15.04 -26.69
CA GLU A 87 -2.53 -15.91 -25.59
C GLU A 87 -3.74 -16.77 -25.94
N SER A 88 -4.71 -16.24 -26.70
CA SER A 88 -5.96 -16.95 -27.03
C SER A 88 -5.90 -17.74 -28.34
N ALA A 89 -5.30 -17.19 -29.38
CA ALA A 89 -5.22 -17.78 -30.70
C ALA A 89 -3.88 -18.50 -31.00
N GLY A 90 -2.89 -18.37 -30.07
CA GLY A 90 -1.56 -18.96 -30.21
C GLY A 90 -0.56 -18.13 -31.00
N SER A 91 -1.01 -17.23 -31.89
CA SER A 91 -0.15 -16.33 -32.64
C SER A 91 -0.88 -15.06 -33.09
N VAL A 92 -0.13 -14.02 -33.45
CA VAL A 92 -0.61 -12.79 -34.06
C VAL A 92 0.30 -12.37 -35.22
N ASN A 93 -0.27 -11.79 -36.28
CA ASN A 93 0.51 -11.22 -37.37
C ASN A 93 0.82 -9.75 -37.10
N LEU A 94 2.09 -9.42 -36.96
CA LEU A 94 2.57 -8.05 -36.79
C LEU A 94 3.41 -7.68 -38.01
N ASN A 95 2.90 -6.77 -38.86
CA ASN A 95 3.57 -6.28 -40.07
C ASN A 95 4.10 -7.39 -40.98
N GLY A 96 3.38 -8.51 -41.13
CA GLY A 96 3.76 -9.64 -41.96
C GLY A 96 4.56 -10.73 -41.26
N PHE A 97 4.91 -10.54 -39.97
CA PHE A 97 5.61 -11.53 -39.18
C PHE A 97 4.60 -12.25 -38.22
N GLU A 98 4.58 -13.55 -38.25
CA GLU A 98 3.77 -14.36 -37.35
C GLU A 98 4.52 -14.57 -36.03
N ILE A 99 4.00 -13.96 -34.96
CA ILE A 99 4.55 -14.00 -33.60
C ILE A 99 3.70 -14.94 -32.75
N GLY A 100 4.33 -15.98 -32.19
CA GLY A 100 3.69 -16.93 -31.30
C GLY A 100 4.21 -16.79 -29.85
N MET A 101 3.57 -17.56 -28.93
CA MET A 101 3.97 -17.55 -27.51
C MET A 101 5.46 -17.91 -27.27
N GLY A 102 6.04 -18.77 -28.11
CA GLY A 102 7.46 -19.12 -28.01
C GLY A 102 8.44 -17.99 -28.37
N ASP A 103 7.96 -16.98 -29.12
CA ASP A 103 8.76 -15.86 -29.59
C ASP A 103 8.83 -14.70 -28.57
N ILE A 104 8.01 -14.76 -27.52
CA ILE A 104 7.85 -13.71 -26.52
C ILE A 104 8.09 -14.24 -25.11
N GLU A 105 8.53 -13.35 -24.24
CA GLU A 105 8.55 -13.53 -22.79
C GLU A 105 7.60 -12.53 -22.18
N VAL A 106 6.51 -13.01 -21.56
CA VAL A 106 5.54 -12.16 -20.88
C VAL A 106 6.02 -11.92 -19.45
N MET A 107 6.26 -10.66 -19.14
CA MET A 107 6.61 -10.20 -17.79
C MET A 107 5.43 -9.44 -17.20
N THR A 108 5.14 -9.68 -15.94
CA THR A 108 4.20 -8.87 -15.17
C THR A 108 5.00 -7.82 -14.41
N GLU A 109 4.57 -6.57 -14.52
CA GLU A 109 5.12 -5.46 -13.74
C GLU A 109 3.99 -4.88 -12.90
N ASP A 110 4.36 -4.35 -11.73
CA ASP A 110 3.42 -3.60 -10.91
C ASP A 110 2.97 -2.35 -11.65
N MET A 111 1.69 -2.05 -11.57
CA MET A 111 1.21 -0.77 -12.05
C MET A 111 1.78 0.35 -11.19
N PRO A 112 2.16 1.50 -11.78
CA PRO A 112 2.59 2.66 -10.99
C PRO A 112 1.57 3.00 -9.89
N GLY A 113 2.03 3.12 -8.64
CA GLY A 113 1.17 3.38 -7.50
C GLY A 113 0.57 2.13 -6.85
N TYR A 114 0.93 0.92 -7.31
CA TYR A 114 0.47 -0.34 -6.73
C TYR A 114 1.63 -1.27 -6.42
N LEU A 115 1.46 -2.07 -5.36
CA LEU A 115 2.32 -3.20 -5.03
C LEU A 115 1.50 -4.48 -5.19
N THR A 116 1.99 -5.42 -6.00
CA THR A 116 1.27 -6.67 -6.22
C THR A 116 1.85 -7.83 -5.44
N ALA A 117 0.98 -8.76 -5.06
CA ALA A 117 1.34 -10.05 -4.49
C ALA A 117 0.50 -11.15 -5.11
N SER A 118 1.13 -12.30 -5.39
CA SER A 118 0.46 -13.44 -6.02
C SER A 118 0.76 -14.71 -5.23
N GLU A 119 -0.31 -15.43 -4.89
CA GLU A 119 -0.21 -16.74 -4.25
C GLU A 119 -1.44 -17.60 -4.62
N GLY A 120 -1.21 -18.90 -4.87
CA GLY A 120 -2.28 -19.85 -5.16
C GLY A 120 -3.17 -19.50 -6.36
N GLY A 121 -2.64 -18.74 -7.34
CA GLY A 121 -3.40 -18.27 -8.51
C GLY A 121 -4.24 -17.01 -8.29
N LEU A 122 -4.22 -16.46 -7.07
CA LEU A 122 -4.81 -15.15 -6.76
C LEU A 122 -3.70 -14.10 -6.80
N THR A 123 -3.94 -13.02 -7.53
CA THR A 123 -3.08 -11.82 -7.54
C THR A 123 -3.87 -10.66 -6.99
N ILE A 124 -3.34 -9.97 -6.01
CA ILE A 124 -3.93 -8.74 -5.44
C ILE A 124 -3.00 -7.55 -5.68
N ALA A 125 -3.54 -6.35 -5.69
CA ALA A 125 -2.75 -5.12 -5.74
C ALA A 125 -3.12 -4.18 -4.60
N LEU A 126 -2.12 -3.71 -3.92
CA LEU A 126 -2.22 -2.77 -2.82
C LEU A 126 -1.89 -1.37 -3.34
N ASP A 127 -2.83 -0.44 -3.24
CA ASP A 127 -2.63 0.97 -3.59
C ASP A 127 -1.66 1.59 -2.58
N ASN A 128 -0.47 1.95 -3.03
CA ASN A 128 0.57 2.54 -2.20
C ASN A 128 0.63 4.07 -2.31
N THR A 129 -0.33 4.67 -2.98
CA THR A 129 -0.46 6.13 -3.08
C THR A 129 -1.01 6.69 -1.77
N LEU A 130 -0.29 7.62 -1.18
CA LEU A 130 -0.68 8.25 0.08
C LEU A 130 -1.33 9.60 -0.17
N SER A 131 -2.58 9.74 0.24
CA SER A 131 -3.22 11.05 0.33
C SER A 131 -2.77 11.80 1.59
N PRO A 132 -2.90 13.13 1.64
CA PRO A 132 -2.61 13.91 2.85
C PRO A 132 -3.37 13.40 4.09
N GLU A 133 -4.62 12.97 3.92
CA GLU A 133 -5.45 12.42 5.00
C GLU A 133 -4.86 11.10 5.54
N LEU A 134 -4.45 10.19 4.64
CA LEU A 134 -3.84 8.92 5.03
C LEU A 134 -2.49 9.13 5.74
N ILE A 135 -1.72 10.14 5.30
CA ILE A 135 -0.47 10.52 5.98
C ILE A 135 -0.78 10.99 7.39
N ARG A 136 -1.73 11.92 7.57
CA ARG A 136 -2.11 12.43 8.89
C ARG A 136 -2.64 11.33 9.82
N GLU A 137 -3.46 10.43 9.30
CA GLU A 137 -3.92 9.28 10.07
C GLU A 137 -2.76 8.35 10.47
N GLY A 138 -1.83 8.09 9.55
CA GLY A 138 -0.62 7.33 9.83
C GLY A 138 0.22 7.95 10.96
N MET A 139 0.37 9.27 10.95
CA MET A 139 1.04 10.02 12.02
C MET A 139 0.31 9.85 13.36
N ALA A 140 -1.01 9.98 13.38
CA ALA A 140 -1.80 9.80 14.60
C ALA A 140 -1.67 8.39 15.19
N ARG A 141 -1.69 7.36 14.34
CA ARG A 141 -1.51 5.97 14.76
C ARG A 141 -0.09 5.69 15.30
N GLU A 142 0.91 6.30 14.69
CA GLU A 142 2.28 6.19 15.18
C GLU A 142 2.44 6.91 16.53
N PHE A 143 1.81 8.08 16.69
CA PHE A 143 1.78 8.79 17.98
C PHE A 143 1.12 7.94 19.08
N VAL A 144 -0.03 7.33 18.80
CA VAL A 144 -0.67 6.38 19.73
C VAL A 144 0.31 5.30 20.18
N ASN A 145 1.01 4.69 19.25
CA ASN A 145 2.01 3.66 19.57
C ASN A 145 3.14 4.20 20.47
N ARG A 146 3.64 5.40 20.18
CA ARG A 146 4.69 6.02 21.01
C ARG A 146 4.19 6.33 22.42
N VAL A 147 2.98 6.85 22.55
CA VAL A 147 2.37 7.11 23.87
C VAL A 147 2.15 5.80 24.63
N GLN A 148 1.69 4.73 24.00
CA GLN A 148 1.52 3.43 24.64
C GLN A 148 2.86 2.85 25.14
N ASN A 149 3.92 2.99 24.37
CA ASN A 149 5.26 2.60 24.80
C ASN A 149 5.72 3.46 25.98
N LEU A 150 5.53 4.78 25.89
CA LEU A 150 5.91 5.70 26.98
C LEU A 150 5.14 5.40 28.28
N ARG A 151 3.85 5.08 28.21
CA ARG A 151 3.07 4.62 29.39
C ARG A 151 3.70 3.40 30.04
N LYS A 152 4.10 2.41 29.23
CA LYS A 152 4.77 1.20 29.71
C LYS A 152 6.12 1.53 30.37
N ASP A 153 6.92 2.40 29.76
CA ASP A 153 8.23 2.79 30.28
C ASP A 153 8.13 3.58 31.58
N LEU A 154 7.05 4.35 31.74
CA LEU A 154 6.73 5.09 32.99
C LEU A 154 6.04 4.21 34.05
N GLY A 155 5.74 2.95 33.75
CA GLY A 155 5.11 2.00 34.68
C GLY A 155 3.62 2.28 34.93
N PHE A 156 2.92 2.93 34.01
CA PHE A 156 1.48 3.18 34.14
C PHE A 156 0.68 1.90 33.90
N ASP A 157 -0.41 1.74 34.65
CA ASP A 157 -1.34 0.65 34.41
C ASP A 157 -2.14 0.85 33.11
N VAL A 158 -2.60 -0.26 32.53
CA VAL A 158 -3.39 -0.23 31.29
C VAL A 158 -4.68 0.59 31.45
N ILE A 159 -5.26 0.58 32.66
CA ILE A 159 -6.52 1.27 32.97
C ILE A 159 -6.33 2.72 33.39
N ASP A 160 -5.10 3.18 33.62
CA ASP A 160 -4.85 4.55 34.04
C ASP A 160 -5.32 5.53 32.97
N LYS A 161 -6.05 6.55 33.41
CA LYS A 161 -6.37 7.70 32.58
C LYS A 161 -5.24 8.73 32.70
N ILE A 162 -4.90 9.34 31.57
CA ILE A 162 -3.75 10.23 31.49
C ILE A 162 -4.10 11.61 30.95
N HIS A 163 -3.26 12.58 31.28
CA HIS A 163 -3.18 13.86 30.59
C HIS A 163 -1.91 13.90 29.77
N ILE A 164 -1.99 14.38 28.54
CA ILE A 164 -0.87 14.50 27.61
C ILE A 164 -0.59 15.97 27.37
N SER A 165 0.63 16.42 27.67
CA SER A 165 1.12 17.74 27.28
C SER A 165 2.17 17.57 26.18
N ILE A 166 2.01 18.29 25.07
CA ILE A 166 2.92 18.25 23.92
C ILE A 166 3.52 19.63 23.73
N GLN A 167 4.85 19.71 23.68
CA GLN A 167 5.50 20.99 23.40
C GLN A 167 5.33 21.37 21.93
N GLU A 168 4.90 22.59 21.70
CA GLU A 168 4.69 23.11 20.35
C GLU A 168 6.02 23.40 19.66
N ASN A 169 6.42 22.55 18.73
CA ASN A 169 7.67 22.70 17.97
C ASN A 169 7.50 22.49 16.45
N THR A 170 6.40 21.92 15.97
CA THR A 170 6.15 21.74 14.54
C THR A 170 4.66 21.86 14.20
N SER A 171 4.33 22.55 13.09
CA SER A 171 2.94 22.74 12.63
C SER A 171 2.30 21.46 12.06
N GLU A 172 3.07 20.64 11.33
CA GLU A 172 2.55 19.43 10.67
C GLU A 172 1.94 18.44 11.65
N TRP A 173 2.60 18.22 12.80
CA TRP A 173 2.10 17.35 13.84
C TRP A 173 0.86 17.90 14.51
N LYS A 174 0.81 19.21 14.72
CA LYS A 174 -0.32 19.86 15.39
C LYS A 174 -1.61 19.62 14.61
N ASP A 175 -1.59 19.77 13.30
CA ASP A 175 -2.76 19.53 12.46
C ASP A 175 -3.22 18.07 12.53
N SER A 176 -2.30 17.10 12.37
CA SER A 176 -2.60 15.69 12.47
C SER A 176 -3.17 15.29 13.82
N LEU A 177 -2.50 15.66 14.91
CA LEU A 177 -2.92 15.26 16.25
C LEU A 177 -4.21 15.97 16.67
N THR A 178 -4.48 17.18 16.15
CA THR A 178 -5.73 17.91 16.41
C THR A 178 -6.89 17.26 15.66
N GLU A 179 -6.71 16.91 14.38
CA GLU A 179 -7.72 16.23 13.57
C GLU A 179 -8.11 14.89 14.19
N PHE A 180 -7.13 14.11 14.64
CA PHE A 180 -7.33 12.78 15.22
C PHE A 180 -7.38 12.75 16.75
N LYS A 181 -7.58 13.89 17.42
CA LYS A 181 -7.58 14.00 18.89
C LYS A 181 -8.52 13.00 19.56
N GLY A 182 -9.73 12.82 19.02
CA GLY A 182 -10.72 11.90 19.57
C GLY A 182 -10.25 10.44 19.50
N TYR A 183 -9.72 10.02 18.35
CA TYR A 183 -9.14 8.69 18.16
C TYR A 183 -7.97 8.46 19.12
N ILE A 184 -7.01 9.38 19.17
CA ILE A 184 -5.85 9.27 20.05
C ILE A 184 -6.29 9.15 21.50
N SER A 185 -7.21 10.03 21.96
CA SER A 185 -7.69 10.02 23.36
C SER A 185 -8.32 8.70 23.74
N GLN A 186 -9.10 8.08 22.85
CA GLN A 186 -9.71 6.78 23.08
C GLN A 186 -8.66 5.66 23.17
N GLU A 187 -7.71 5.62 22.24
CA GLU A 187 -6.70 4.55 22.16
C GLU A 187 -5.72 4.56 23.35
N VAL A 188 -5.39 5.74 23.87
CA VAL A 188 -4.43 5.86 24.97
C VAL A 188 -5.06 6.23 26.30
N GLN A 189 -6.41 6.25 26.39
CA GLN A 189 -7.18 6.65 27.57
C GLN A 189 -6.82 8.06 28.09
N ALA A 190 -6.59 8.99 27.18
CA ALA A 190 -6.29 10.36 27.54
C ALA A 190 -7.55 11.18 27.86
N LEU A 191 -7.56 11.84 29.00
CA LEU A 191 -8.60 12.80 29.38
C LEU A 191 -8.38 14.14 28.69
N SER A 192 -7.13 14.53 28.48
CA SER A 192 -6.77 15.72 27.71
C SER A 192 -5.50 15.52 26.89
N ILE A 193 -5.43 16.25 25.78
CA ILE A 193 -4.23 16.43 24.96
C ILE A 193 -4.09 17.93 24.74
N ASP A 194 -3.05 18.51 25.33
CA ASP A 194 -2.86 19.95 25.37
C ASP A 194 -1.50 20.34 24.78
N TRP A 195 -1.52 21.35 23.95
CA TRP A 195 -0.32 21.97 23.41
C TRP A 195 0.19 23.03 24.36
N VAL A 196 1.48 22.98 24.69
CA VAL A 196 2.13 23.91 25.61
C VAL A 196 3.37 24.52 24.97
N ASN A 197 3.68 25.76 25.34
CA ASN A 197 4.84 26.45 24.78
C ASN A 197 6.16 25.84 25.29
N GLU A 198 6.18 25.39 26.54
CA GLU A 198 7.38 24.84 27.18
C GLU A 198 7.00 23.73 28.16
N ILE A 199 7.82 22.67 28.21
CA ILE A 199 7.78 21.63 29.22
C ILE A 199 9.16 21.65 29.91
N SER A 200 9.21 22.18 31.14
CA SER A 200 10.47 22.34 31.87
C SER A 200 11.01 21.05 32.47
N GLU A 201 10.13 20.12 32.89
CA GLU A 201 10.52 18.89 33.57
C GLU A 201 9.57 17.74 33.24
N GLY A 202 10.05 16.49 33.41
CA GLY A 202 9.24 15.28 33.29
C GLY A 202 8.73 15.00 31.89
N TYR A 203 9.41 15.47 30.87
CA TYR A 203 9.10 15.12 29.49
C TYR A 203 9.94 13.93 29.00
N SER A 204 9.41 13.27 28.00
CA SER A 204 10.12 12.28 27.20
C SER A 204 10.16 12.74 25.74
N GLU A 205 11.27 12.53 25.07
CA GLU A 205 11.35 12.77 23.64
C GLU A 205 10.71 11.60 22.89
N VAL A 206 9.73 11.92 22.10
CA VAL A 206 9.06 10.99 21.20
C VAL A 206 9.49 11.27 19.78
N SER A 207 10.20 10.33 19.18
CA SER A 207 10.66 10.46 17.79
C SER A 207 9.77 9.67 16.85
N ILE A 208 9.29 10.32 15.82
CA ILE A 208 8.56 9.71 14.72
C ILE A 208 9.15 10.24 13.42
N ASP A 209 9.81 9.35 12.67
CA ASP A 209 10.69 9.72 11.57
C ASP A 209 11.79 10.71 12.01
N ASP A 210 11.95 11.80 11.26
CA ASP A 210 12.91 12.87 11.55
C ASP A 210 12.35 13.95 12.48
N ILE A 211 11.15 13.75 13.02
CA ILE A 211 10.46 14.72 13.86
C ILE A 211 10.48 14.27 15.32
N HIS A 212 10.90 15.17 16.20
CA HIS A 212 11.02 14.96 17.64
C HIS A 212 10.00 15.83 18.37
N LEU A 213 9.24 15.21 19.27
CA LEU A 213 8.24 15.88 20.11
C LEU A 213 8.59 15.66 21.57
N ASN A 214 8.60 16.71 22.36
CA ASN A 214 8.64 16.60 23.81
C ASN A 214 7.23 16.38 24.34
N VAL A 215 7.03 15.23 24.98
CA VAL A 215 5.73 14.80 25.48
C VAL A 215 5.84 14.50 26.97
N ARG A 216 4.89 15.03 27.77
CA ARG A 216 4.75 14.67 29.17
C ARG A 216 3.43 13.95 29.37
N LEU A 217 3.49 12.81 30.05
CA LEU A 217 2.32 12.07 30.51
C LEU A 217 2.19 12.19 32.03
N THR A 218 0.97 12.43 32.49
CA THR A 218 0.62 12.39 33.93
C THR A 218 -0.62 11.57 34.13
N VAL A 219 -0.64 10.74 35.17
CA VAL A 219 -1.85 10.03 35.60
C VAL A 219 -2.83 11.03 36.19
N ALA A 220 -4.13 10.82 35.89
CA ALA A 220 -5.21 11.70 36.33
C ALA A 220 -5.60 11.47 37.79
#